data_0ca2ee505c14d09c8e2d7a58613e6d03
#
_entry.id   0ca2ee505c14d09c8e2d7a58613e6d03
#
_cell.length_a   1.000
_cell.length_b   1.000
_cell.length_c   1.000
_cell.angle_alpha   90.00
_cell.angle_beta   90.00
_cell.angle_gamma   90.00
#
_symmetry.space_group_name_H-M   'P 1'
#
loop_
_entity.id
_entity.type
_entity.pdbx_description
1 polymer ?
#
loop_
_entity_poly.entity_id
_entity_poly.type
_entity_poly.pdbx_seq_one_letter_code
_entity_poly.pdbx_strand_id
1 'polypeptide(L)'
;EQLLTNARNSQNFAQYQISGRHVLVSSCTSSQTGLTIIIARSADTAYARLNSIRWIIGAVWLFALLLGLAICYAFSHRSSFLVHSLAQESGASMDGMSYTEALRTLRHSFDEIRTSNNTIQKNYMEQRNYLQRSFLSQMIRGEFANEESAQATARNLQLLETTQSMCVMLFHQDGISSDETVGLQVAVNCKAVIRIAVTNLEKNALRMDKSESDYVVLLTGDTLRERVEALVDMIRSNLPEAVNDSLYVYVGNTVTRLMDVANSWDNACSLIYIQPSPRDTKVVYYQENENPKYTVTYPRDMQNRLIRYVMNADEEGTQEQLNRLTECNRNERG
;
A
#
# COMPACT_ATOMS: atom_id res chain seq x y z
N GLU A 1 -12.79 -96.12 9.29
CA GLU A 1 -12.15 -96.09 10.66
C GLU A 1 -11.11 -95.02 10.79
N GLN A 2 -10.26 -94.77 9.81
CA GLN A 2 -9.24 -93.68 9.88
C GLN A 2 -9.84 -92.24 10.02
N LEU A 3 -11.03 -92.03 9.42
CA LEU A 3 -11.71 -90.71 9.57
C LEU A 3 -12.27 -90.50 10.97
N LEU A 4 -12.77 -91.59 11.61
CA LEU A 4 -13.27 -91.48 12.99
C LEU A 4 -12.14 -91.26 14.02
N THR A 5 -10.99 -91.86 13.79
CA THR A 5 -9.83 -91.68 14.68
C THR A 5 -9.23 -90.30 14.58
N ASN A 6 -9.16 -89.75 13.37
CA ASN A 6 -8.63 -88.43 13.17
C ASN A 6 -9.62 -87.30 13.59
N ALA A 7 -10.93 -87.52 13.41
CA ALA A 7 -11.96 -86.61 13.88
C ALA A 7 -12.07 -86.55 15.41
N ARG A 8 -11.66 -87.60 16.11
CA ARG A 8 -11.63 -87.62 17.60
C ARG A 8 -10.50 -86.81 18.20
N ASN A 9 -9.40 -86.63 17.43
CA ASN A 9 -8.20 -85.98 17.90
C ASN A 9 -8.08 -84.50 17.49
N SER A 10 -8.93 -84.02 16.56
CA SER A 10 -8.88 -82.58 16.13
C SER A 10 -10.19 -81.91 16.44
N GLN A 11 -10.13 -80.94 17.37
CA GLN A 11 -11.24 -80.00 17.65
C GLN A 11 -11.40 -78.91 16.58
N ASN A 12 -10.78 -79.08 15.39
CA ASN A 12 -10.76 -78.09 14.32
C ASN A 12 -11.32 -78.73 13.01
N PHE A 13 -11.84 -77.85 12.11
CA PHE A 13 -12.25 -78.18 10.77
C PHE A 13 -11.11 -78.84 10.00
N ALA A 14 -11.30 -80.02 9.52
CA ALA A 14 -10.37 -80.74 8.64
C ALA A 14 -10.96 -80.96 7.27
N GLN A 15 -10.14 -80.83 6.23
CA GLN A 15 -10.53 -81.10 4.87
C GLN A 15 -10.06 -82.52 4.45
N TYR A 16 -10.98 -83.35 3.99
CA TYR A 16 -10.71 -84.72 3.55
C TYR A 16 -11.12 -84.87 2.11
N GLN A 17 -10.43 -85.74 1.41
CA GLN A 17 -10.83 -86.14 0.05
C GLN A 17 -11.46 -87.52 0.11
N ILE A 18 -12.80 -87.63 -0.17
CA ILE A 18 -13.53 -88.84 -0.16
C ILE A 18 -14.10 -89.05 -1.57
N SER A 19 -13.72 -90.21 -2.19
CA SER A 19 -14.19 -90.59 -3.55
C SER A 19 -13.98 -89.42 -4.59
N GLY A 20 -12.83 -88.71 -4.51
CA GLY A 20 -12.49 -87.65 -5.43
C GLY A 20 -13.17 -86.29 -5.15
N ARG A 21 -14.00 -86.20 -4.08
CA ARG A 21 -14.60 -84.92 -3.67
C ARG A 21 -13.99 -84.39 -2.37
N HIS A 22 -13.76 -83.12 -2.31
CA HIS A 22 -13.32 -82.47 -1.09
C HIS A 22 -14.46 -82.24 -0.13
N VAL A 23 -14.38 -82.79 1.07
CA VAL A 23 -15.38 -82.68 2.13
C VAL A 23 -14.80 -82.03 3.36
N LEU A 24 -15.45 -80.96 3.84
CA LEU A 24 -15.14 -80.33 5.12
C LEU A 24 -15.87 -81.14 6.22
N VAL A 25 -15.08 -81.58 7.18
CA VAL A 25 -15.59 -82.37 8.32
C VAL A 25 -15.32 -81.56 9.59
N SER A 26 -16.39 -81.39 10.37
CA SER A 26 -16.28 -80.81 11.71
C SER A 26 -16.82 -81.83 12.70
N SER A 27 -16.12 -82.05 13.78
CA SER A 27 -16.56 -82.93 14.86
C SER A 27 -16.67 -82.13 16.17
N CYS A 28 -17.76 -82.46 16.88
CA CYS A 28 -17.95 -81.93 18.25
C CYS A 28 -18.33 -83.11 19.18
N THR A 29 -17.57 -83.27 20.24
CA THR A 29 -17.85 -84.38 21.24
C THR A 29 -18.45 -83.72 22.49
N SER A 30 -19.63 -84.18 22.86
CA SER A 30 -20.30 -83.79 24.11
C SER A 30 -19.59 -84.34 25.32
N SER A 31 -19.12 -83.48 26.23
CA SER A 31 -18.42 -83.87 27.46
C SER A 31 -19.35 -84.61 28.48
N GLN A 32 -20.69 -84.45 28.35
CA GLN A 32 -21.64 -85.06 29.26
C GLN A 32 -22.12 -86.45 28.83
N THR A 33 -22.26 -86.65 27.53
CA THR A 33 -22.84 -87.88 27.00
C THR A 33 -21.83 -88.78 26.26
N GLY A 34 -20.60 -88.28 25.96
CA GLY A 34 -19.58 -88.95 25.18
C GLY A 34 -19.93 -89.13 23.70
N LEU A 35 -21.06 -88.56 23.25
CA LEU A 35 -21.48 -88.64 21.86
C LEU A 35 -20.68 -87.66 21.01
N THR A 36 -20.14 -88.17 19.90
CA THR A 36 -19.40 -87.33 18.91
C THR A 36 -20.33 -87.11 17.72
N ILE A 37 -20.67 -85.86 17.45
CA ILE A 37 -21.44 -85.43 16.27
C ILE A 37 -20.46 -85.09 15.19
N ILE A 38 -20.53 -85.67 14.04
CA ILE A 38 -19.68 -85.37 12.88
C ILE A 38 -20.60 -84.81 11.77
N ILE A 39 -20.24 -83.55 11.38
CA ILE A 39 -20.94 -82.88 10.28
C ILE A 39 -19.98 -82.87 9.10
N ALA A 40 -20.37 -83.51 8.01
CA ALA A 40 -19.64 -83.49 6.76
C ALA A 40 -20.38 -82.67 5.68
N ARG A 41 -19.75 -81.74 5.08
CA ARG A 41 -20.32 -80.88 4.04
C ARG A 41 -19.36 -80.77 2.85
N SER A 42 -19.89 -80.85 1.63
CA SER A 42 -19.05 -80.69 0.43
C SER A 42 -18.38 -79.35 0.41
N ALA A 43 -17.04 -79.34 0.23
CA ALA A 43 -16.24 -78.12 0.11
C ALA A 43 -16.71 -77.28 -1.08
N ASP A 44 -17.12 -77.91 -2.18
CA ASP A 44 -17.58 -77.19 -3.38
C ASP A 44 -18.79 -76.27 -3.08
N THR A 45 -19.73 -76.80 -2.25
CA THR A 45 -20.91 -75.99 -1.87
C THR A 45 -20.60 -74.89 -0.89
N ALA A 46 -19.59 -75.08 -0.01
CA ALA A 46 -19.13 -74.05 0.90
C ALA A 46 -18.32 -72.96 0.18
N TYR A 47 -17.45 -73.35 -0.75
CA TYR A 47 -16.62 -72.41 -1.53
C TYR A 47 -17.40 -71.69 -2.66
N ALA A 48 -18.50 -72.30 -3.18
CA ALA A 48 -19.32 -71.66 -4.22
C ALA A 48 -19.84 -70.29 -3.78
N ARG A 49 -20.26 -70.12 -2.51
CA ARG A 49 -20.68 -68.84 -1.97
C ARG A 49 -19.49 -67.87 -1.79
N LEU A 50 -18.32 -68.31 -1.37
CA LEU A 50 -17.10 -67.50 -1.23
C LEU A 50 -16.59 -67.01 -2.59
N ASN A 51 -16.67 -67.86 -3.61
CA ASN A 51 -16.29 -67.52 -4.98
C ASN A 51 -17.21 -66.44 -5.57
N SER A 52 -18.51 -66.50 -5.30
CA SER A 52 -19.47 -65.45 -5.67
C SER A 52 -19.08 -64.08 -5.02
N ILE A 53 -18.74 -64.10 -3.73
CA ILE A 53 -18.32 -62.88 -2.99
C ILE A 53 -17.02 -62.32 -3.58
N ARG A 54 -16.04 -63.16 -3.92
CA ARG A 54 -14.79 -62.73 -4.58
C ARG A 54 -15.06 -62.02 -5.90
N TRP A 55 -15.98 -62.54 -6.72
CA TRP A 55 -16.36 -61.91 -7.99
C TRP A 55 -17.04 -60.57 -7.77
N ILE A 56 -17.91 -60.42 -6.77
CA ILE A 56 -18.57 -59.18 -6.41
C ILE A 56 -17.56 -58.15 -5.96
N ILE A 57 -16.63 -58.55 -5.07
CA ILE A 57 -15.54 -57.64 -4.59
C ILE A 57 -14.66 -57.20 -5.78
N GLY A 58 -14.27 -58.14 -6.66
CA GLY A 58 -13.50 -57.83 -7.85
C GLY A 58 -14.22 -56.87 -8.80
N ALA A 59 -15.52 -57.05 -9.02
CA ALA A 59 -16.33 -56.15 -9.83
C ALA A 59 -16.42 -54.74 -9.21
N VAL A 60 -16.61 -54.64 -7.90
CA VAL A 60 -16.64 -53.35 -7.19
C VAL A 60 -15.29 -52.60 -7.30
N TRP A 61 -14.16 -53.31 -7.13
CA TRP A 61 -12.83 -52.74 -7.29
C TRP A 61 -12.61 -52.26 -8.73
N LEU A 62 -12.99 -53.04 -9.73
CA LEU A 62 -12.87 -52.66 -11.13
C LEU A 62 -13.72 -51.43 -11.45
N PHE A 63 -14.94 -51.39 -10.93
CA PHE A 63 -15.85 -50.25 -11.11
C PHE A 63 -15.29 -48.98 -10.45
N ALA A 64 -14.76 -49.06 -9.21
CA ALA A 64 -14.14 -47.94 -8.51
C ALA A 64 -12.91 -47.38 -9.28
N LEU A 65 -12.10 -48.29 -9.86
CA LEU A 65 -10.93 -47.92 -10.66
C LEU A 65 -11.35 -47.17 -11.94
N LEU A 66 -12.35 -47.72 -12.66
CA LEU A 66 -12.89 -47.08 -13.88
C LEU A 66 -13.51 -45.72 -13.57
N LEU A 67 -14.25 -45.61 -12.47
CA LEU A 67 -14.83 -44.32 -12.02
C LEU A 67 -13.74 -43.31 -11.68
N GLY A 68 -12.70 -43.71 -10.97
CA GLY A 68 -11.54 -42.88 -10.65
C GLY A 68 -10.83 -42.36 -11.91
N LEU A 69 -10.61 -43.25 -12.90
CA LEU A 69 -10.03 -42.86 -14.19
C LEU A 69 -10.92 -41.89 -14.96
N ALA A 70 -12.24 -42.12 -14.96
CA ALA A 70 -13.19 -41.22 -15.63
C ALA A 70 -13.20 -39.82 -14.99
N ILE A 71 -13.18 -39.76 -13.65
CA ILE A 71 -13.08 -38.46 -12.90
C ILE A 71 -11.77 -37.76 -13.21
N CYS A 72 -10.64 -38.44 -13.14
CA CYS A 72 -9.33 -37.88 -13.47
C CYS A 72 -9.27 -37.37 -14.90
N TYR A 73 -9.83 -38.11 -15.86
CA TYR A 73 -9.89 -37.69 -17.26
C TYR A 73 -10.76 -36.42 -17.44
N ALA A 74 -11.96 -36.41 -16.84
CA ALA A 74 -12.86 -35.26 -16.91
C ALA A 74 -12.22 -34.00 -16.27
N PHE A 75 -11.56 -34.16 -15.15
CA PHE A 75 -10.87 -33.06 -14.45
C PHE A 75 -9.67 -32.54 -15.27
N SER A 76 -8.86 -33.44 -15.82
CA SER A 76 -7.71 -33.10 -16.65
C SER A 76 -8.14 -32.34 -17.92
N HIS A 77 -9.18 -32.85 -18.60
CA HIS A 77 -9.71 -32.18 -19.80
C HIS A 77 -10.29 -30.80 -19.51
N ARG A 78 -11.07 -30.67 -18.42
CA ARG A 78 -11.64 -29.37 -18.00
C ARG A 78 -10.60 -28.36 -17.54
N SER A 79 -9.59 -28.80 -16.81
CA SER A 79 -8.48 -27.95 -16.36
C SER A 79 -7.61 -27.47 -17.52
N SER A 80 -7.34 -28.32 -18.48
CA SER A 80 -6.58 -27.97 -19.68
C SER A 80 -7.31 -26.92 -20.54
N PHE A 81 -8.63 -27.04 -20.68
CA PHE A 81 -9.43 -26.07 -21.44
C PHE A 81 -9.43 -24.67 -20.79
N LEU A 82 -9.56 -24.59 -19.45
CA LEU A 82 -9.51 -23.31 -18.74
C LEU A 82 -8.14 -22.61 -18.87
N VAL A 83 -7.06 -23.37 -18.78
CA VAL A 83 -5.70 -22.82 -18.93
C VAL A 83 -5.47 -22.33 -20.36
N HIS A 84 -5.95 -23.11 -21.37
CA HIS A 84 -5.85 -22.69 -22.77
C HIS A 84 -6.66 -21.42 -23.09
N SER A 85 -7.88 -21.30 -22.55
CA SER A 85 -8.71 -20.11 -22.78
C SER A 85 -8.11 -18.86 -22.14
N LEU A 86 -7.58 -18.95 -20.91
CA LEU A 86 -6.91 -17.84 -20.23
C LEU A 86 -5.61 -17.42 -20.94
N ALA A 87 -4.87 -18.38 -21.45
CA ALA A 87 -3.64 -18.10 -22.18
C ALA A 87 -3.89 -17.46 -23.55
N GLN A 88 -4.98 -17.85 -24.22
CA GLN A 88 -5.41 -17.23 -25.46
C GLN A 88 -5.89 -15.78 -25.26
N GLU A 89 -6.59 -15.48 -24.17
CA GLU A 89 -6.95 -14.10 -23.78
C GLU A 89 -5.73 -13.24 -23.47
N SER A 90 -4.65 -13.83 -22.94
CA SER A 90 -3.39 -13.12 -22.69
C SER A 90 -2.55 -12.83 -23.95
N GLY A 91 -3.04 -13.16 -25.15
CA GLY A 91 -2.38 -12.84 -26.41
C GLY A 91 -1.25 -13.81 -26.85
N ALA A 92 -1.09 -14.93 -26.16
CA ALA A 92 -0.11 -15.94 -26.53
C ALA A 92 -0.68 -16.89 -27.62
N SER A 93 -0.03 -16.97 -28.77
CA SER A 93 -0.35 -17.94 -29.81
C SER A 93 0.08 -19.35 -29.35
N MET A 94 -0.89 -20.21 -29.11
CA MET A 94 -0.70 -21.48 -28.38
C MET A 94 -0.79 -22.74 -29.23
N ASP A 95 -0.61 -22.65 -30.55
CA ASP A 95 -0.58 -23.85 -31.39
C ASP A 95 0.65 -24.70 -31.08
N GLY A 96 0.42 -25.83 -30.37
CA GLY A 96 1.43 -26.85 -30.06
C GLY A 96 2.16 -26.74 -28.72
N MET A 97 1.79 -25.81 -27.81
CA MET A 97 2.43 -25.68 -26.49
C MET A 97 1.97 -26.74 -25.49
N SER A 98 2.91 -27.28 -24.72
CA SER A 98 2.67 -28.15 -23.57
C SER A 98 1.97 -27.40 -22.43
N TYR A 99 1.17 -28.09 -21.61
CA TYR A 99 0.49 -27.54 -20.42
C TYR A 99 1.45 -26.80 -19.47
N THR A 100 2.65 -27.32 -19.28
CA THR A 100 3.70 -26.68 -18.44
C THR A 100 4.25 -25.39 -19.01
N GLU A 101 4.35 -25.29 -20.32
CA GLU A 101 4.76 -24.07 -21.04
C GLU A 101 3.66 -23.02 -20.99
N ALA A 102 2.40 -23.43 -21.15
CA ALA A 102 1.24 -22.55 -20.99
C ALA A 102 1.17 -21.91 -19.59
N LEU A 103 1.38 -22.71 -18.55
CA LEU A 103 1.45 -22.20 -17.17
C LEU A 103 2.63 -21.26 -16.95
N ARG A 104 3.78 -21.54 -17.55
CA ARG A 104 4.97 -20.65 -17.45
C ARG A 104 4.72 -19.31 -18.13
N THR A 105 4.11 -19.32 -19.31
CA THR A 105 3.74 -18.11 -20.06
C THR A 105 2.71 -17.28 -19.29
N LEU A 106 1.67 -17.92 -18.76
CA LEU A 106 0.70 -17.24 -17.90
C LEU A 106 1.36 -16.60 -16.67
N ARG A 107 2.22 -17.31 -15.98
CA ARG A 107 2.96 -16.76 -14.83
C ARG A 107 3.79 -15.54 -15.24
N HIS A 108 4.50 -15.62 -16.36
CA HIS A 108 5.29 -14.49 -16.89
C HIS A 108 4.39 -13.29 -17.20
N SER A 109 3.25 -13.51 -17.89
CA SER A 109 2.29 -12.44 -18.19
C SER A 109 1.69 -11.81 -16.92
N PHE A 110 1.39 -12.61 -15.88
CA PHE A 110 0.94 -12.08 -14.60
C PHE A 110 2.02 -11.25 -13.89
N ASP A 111 3.27 -11.71 -13.90
CA ASP A 111 4.40 -10.96 -13.33
C ASP A 111 4.64 -9.65 -14.11
N GLU A 112 4.50 -9.68 -15.44
CA GLU A 112 4.57 -8.48 -16.30
C GLU A 112 3.44 -7.49 -16.00
N ILE A 113 2.19 -7.95 -15.92
CA ILE A 113 1.03 -7.13 -15.59
C ILE A 113 1.20 -6.52 -14.19
N ARG A 114 1.66 -7.29 -13.21
CA ARG A 114 1.93 -6.83 -11.86
C ARG A 114 3.01 -5.75 -11.83
N THR A 115 4.10 -5.96 -12.55
CA THR A 115 5.21 -5.00 -12.66
C THR A 115 4.76 -3.73 -13.36
N SER A 116 4.01 -3.86 -14.47
CA SER A 116 3.43 -2.74 -15.20
C SER A 116 2.45 -1.94 -14.33
N ASN A 117 1.54 -2.60 -13.62
CA ASN A 117 0.63 -1.95 -12.68
C ASN A 117 1.35 -1.20 -11.57
N ASN A 118 2.39 -1.79 -10.98
CA ASN A 118 3.20 -1.12 -9.96
C ASN A 118 3.90 0.13 -10.55
N THR A 119 4.42 0.02 -11.77
CA THR A 119 5.06 1.14 -12.47
C THR A 119 4.06 2.24 -12.79
N ILE A 120 2.88 1.89 -13.28
CA ILE A 120 1.79 2.84 -13.57
C ILE A 120 1.34 3.55 -12.29
N GLN A 121 1.15 2.81 -11.19
CA GLN A 121 0.78 3.39 -9.90
C GLN A 121 1.86 4.34 -9.38
N LYS A 122 3.13 3.95 -9.50
CA LYS A 122 4.26 4.81 -9.11
C LYS A 122 4.28 6.09 -9.94
N ASN A 123 4.20 5.98 -11.26
CA ASN A 123 4.16 7.13 -12.17
C ASN A 123 2.96 8.05 -11.89
N TYR A 124 1.79 7.47 -11.62
CA TYR A 124 0.59 8.23 -11.25
C TYR A 124 0.79 9.00 -9.94
N MET A 125 1.37 8.37 -8.92
CA MET A 125 1.68 9.03 -7.64
C MET A 125 2.72 10.14 -7.82
N GLU A 126 3.76 9.92 -8.62
CA GLU A 126 4.77 10.94 -8.94
C GLU A 126 4.16 12.12 -9.69
N GLN A 127 3.32 11.88 -10.71
CA GLN A 127 2.59 12.93 -11.40
C GLN A 127 1.67 13.72 -10.47
N ARG A 128 0.91 13.03 -9.61
CA ARG A 128 0.05 13.69 -8.64
C ARG A 128 0.85 14.58 -7.69
N ASN A 129 1.97 14.09 -7.16
CA ASN A 129 2.86 14.87 -6.30
C ASN A 129 3.42 16.11 -7.03
N TYR A 130 3.81 15.97 -8.29
CA TYR A 130 4.27 17.09 -9.11
C TYR A 130 3.18 18.14 -9.29
N LEU A 131 1.96 17.75 -9.63
CA LEU A 131 0.82 18.64 -9.80
C LEU A 131 0.45 19.36 -8.48
N GLN A 132 0.50 18.65 -7.35
CA GLN A 132 0.28 19.25 -6.04
C GLN A 132 1.32 20.32 -5.71
N ARG A 133 2.60 20.04 -5.96
CA ARG A 133 3.69 21.01 -5.76
C ARG A 133 3.55 22.22 -6.66
N SER A 134 3.24 21.99 -7.94
CA SER A 134 3.03 23.08 -8.91
C SER A 134 1.86 23.96 -8.49
N PHE A 135 0.72 23.36 -8.10
CA PHE A 135 -0.45 24.10 -7.64
C PHE A 135 -0.16 24.92 -6.37
N LEU A 136 0.48 24.30 -5.36
CA LEU A 136 0.87 25.01 -4.14
C LEU A 136 1.84 26.15 -4.45
N SER A 137 2.82 25.92 -5.34
CA SER A 137 3.77 26.95 -5.77
C SER A 137 3.07 28.14 -6.44
N GLN A 138 2.08 27.90 -7.29
CA GLN A 138 1.28 28.96 -7.91
C GLN A 138 0.45 29.73 -6.89
N MET A 139 -0.16 29.03 -5.90
CA MET A 139 -0.92 29.69 -4.83
C MET A 139 -0.04 30.62 -3.98
N ILE A 140 1.10 30.13 -3.49
CA ILE A 140 1.98 30.97 -2.64
C ILE A 140 2.64 32.12 -3.41
N ARG A 141 2.77 32.03 -4.74
CA ARG A 141 3.24 33.11 -5.59
C ARG A 141 2.13 34.06 -6.04
N GLY A 142 0.85 33.73 -5.77
CA GLY A 142 -0.29 34.51 -6.19
C GLY A 142 -0.43 34.61 -7.71
N GLU A 143 -0.11 33.53 -8.44
CA GLU A 143 -0.09 33.53 -9.91
C GLU A 143 -1.45 33.27 -10.54
N PHE A 144 -2.49 32.92 -9.74
CA PHE A 144 -3.83 32.76 -10.26
C PHE A 144 -4.47 34.09 -10.61
N ALA A 145 -5.16 34.15 -11.75
CA ALA A 145 -5.82 35.37 -12.21
C ALA A 145 -7.03 35.76 -11.35
N ASN A 146 -7.75 34.79 -10.83
CA ASN A 146 -8.94 34.98 -9.97
C ASN A 146 -9.24 33.71 -9.15
N GLU A 147 -10.10 33.84 -8.15
CA GLU A 147 -10.51 32.75 -7.25
C GLU A 147 -11.18 31.61 -8.00
N GLU A 148 -11.96 31.88 -9.05
CA GLU A 148 -12.65 30.86 -9.85
C GLU A 148 -11.64 29.95 -10.57
N SER A 149 -10.58 30.53 -11.13
CA SER A 149 -9.50 29.79 -11.79
C SER A 149 -8.74 28.91 -10.80
N ALA A 150 -8.43 29.42 -9.63
CA ALA A 150 -7.78 28.65 -8.56
C ALA A 150 -8.67 27.47 -8.10
N GLN A 151 -9.97 27.73 -7.86
CA GLN A 151 -10.93 26.71 -7.47
C GLN A 151 -11.17 25.67 -8.57
N ALA A 152 -11.24 26.08 -9.84
CA ALA A 152 -11.39 25.15 -10.95
C ALA A 152 -10.18 24.21 -11.04
N THR A 153 -8.97 24.75 -10.87
CA THR A 153 -7.73 23.95 -10.85
C THR A 153 -7.70 22.99 -9.66
N ALA A 154 -8.05 23.46 -8.46
CA ALA A 154 -8.14 22.62 -7.26
C ALA A 154 -9.10 21.45 -7.42
N ARG A 155 -10.28 21.70 -7.98
CA ARG A 155 -11.30 20.68 -8.27
C ARG A 155 -10.84 19.68 -9.33
N ASN A 156 -10.28 20.15 -10.43
CA ASN A 156 -9.79 19.29 -11.50
C ASN A 156 -8.68 18.34 -11.03
N LEU A 157 -7.83 18.81 -10.12
CA LEU A 157 -6.75 18.03 -9.53
C LEU A 157 -7.20 17.24 -8.29
N GLN A 158 -8.45 17.39 -7.85
CA GLN A 158 -8.99 16.76 -6.63
C GLN A 158 -8.11 16.99 -5.40
N LEU A 159 -7.61 18.21 -5.23
CA LEU A 159 -6.61 18.53 -4.20
C LEU A 159 -7.21 19.09 -2.92
N LEU A 160 -8.24 19.93 -3.02
CA LEU A 160 -8.82 20.67 -1.91
C LEU A 160 -10.34 20.72 -2.02
N GLU A 161 -11.03 20.66 -0.87
CA GLU A 161 -12.43 21.05 -0.74
C GLU A 161 -12.47 22.57 -0.59
N THR A 162 -13.22 23.23 -1.46
CA THR A 162 -13.11 24.67 -1.76
C THR A 162 -13.68 25.64 -0.70
N THR A 163 -14.13 25.14 0.45
CA THR A 163 -14.83 25.96 1.47
C THR A 163 -14.22 25.87 2.86
N GLN A 164 -13.02 25.36 3.00
CA GLN A 164 -12.37 25.15 4.30
C GLN A 164 -11.40 26.28 4.64
N SER A 165 -11.21 26.53 5.95
CA SER A 165 -10.14 27.37 6.43
C SER A 165 -8.80 26.78 6.08
N MET A 166 -7.82 27.62 5.77
CA MET A 166 -6.47 27.21 5.35
C MET A 166 -5.43 28.05 6.08
N CYS A 167 -4.28 27.43 6.38
CA CYS A 167 -3.09 28.17 6.83
C CYS A 167 -1.81 27.58 6.24
N VAL A 168 -0.84 28.42 5.99
CA VAL A 168 0.50 28.02 5.54
C VAL A 168 1.40 27.82 6.74
N MET A 169 2.05 26.65 6.79
CA MET A 169 3.13 26.36 7.74
C MET A 169 4.46 26.35 6.99
N LEU A 170 5.43 27.08 7.49
CA LEU A 170 6.80 27.08 7.02
C LEU A 170 7.69 26.42 8.07
N PHE A 171 8.23 25.27 7.74
CA PHE A 171 9.29 24.61 8.52
C PHE A 171 10.63 25.14 8.03
N HIS A 172 11.34 25.83 8.91
CA HIS A 172 12.64 26.43 8.65
C HIS A 172 13.70 25.80 9.55
N GLN A 173 14.78 25.33 8.93
CA GLN A 173 15.91 24.78 9.65
C GLN A 173 17.05 25.80 9.65
N ASP A 174 17.39 26.33 10.82
CA ASP A 174 18.49 27.25 11.01
C ASP A 174 19.81 26.50 11.26
N GLY A 175 20.94 27.13 10.94
CA GLY A 175 22.25 26.62 11.31
C GLY A 175 22.65 25.31 10.67
N ILE A 176 22.33 25.10 9.39
CA ILE A 176 22.91 23.98 8.61
C ILE A 176 24.43 24.09 8.77
N SER A 177 25.03 23.06 9.38
CA SER A 177 26.45 22.95 9.74
C SER A 177 27.37 23.56 8.68
N SER A 178 28.42 24.23 9.10
CA SER A 178 29.50 24.74 8.25
C SER A 178 30.20 23.64 7.43
N ASP A 179 29.98 22.37 7.76
CA ASP A 179 30.36 21.22 6.94
C ASP A 179 29.21 20.91 6.02
N GLU A 180 29.31 21.33 4.76
CA GLU A 180 28.26 21.32 3.73
C GLU A 180 27.62 19.94 3.52
N THR A 181 28.40 18.88 3.64
CA THR A 181 27.93 17.50 3.46
C THR A 181 27.11 16.99 4.64
N VAL A 182 27.51 17.29 5.87
CA VAL A 182 26.81 16.88 7.10
C VAL A 182 25.53 17.68 7.25
N GLY A 183 25.58 18.99 6.99
CA GLY A 183 24.41 19.87 7.03
C GLY A 183 23.31 19.44 6.04
N LEU A 184 23.69 19.12 4.81
CA LEU A 184 22.75 18.65 3.78
C LEU A 184 22.08 17.33 4.19
N GLN A 185 22.83 16.36 4.74
CA GLN A 185 22.28 15.09 5.20
C GLN A 185 21.27 15.28 6.33
N VAL A 186 21.54 16.19 7.27
CA VAL A 186 20.63 16.52 8.36
C VAL A 186 19.35 17.15 7.84
N ALA A 187 19.46 18.12 6.90
CA ALA A 187 18.30 18.75 6.28
C ALA A 187 17.42 17.74 5.52
N VAL A 188 18.01 16.83 4.74
CA VAL A 188 17.28 15.78 4.03
C VAL A 188 16.54 14.86 4.99
N ASN A 189 17.19 14.45 6.08
CA ASN A 189 16.58 13.60 7.10
C ASN A 189 15.43 14.31 7.82
N CYS A 190 15.60 15.58 8.18
CA CYS A 190 14.57 16.40 8.79
C CYS A 190 13.33 16.50 7.89
N LYS A 191 13.51 16.84 6.62
CA LYS A 191 12.41 16.89 5.64
C LYS A 191 11.74 15.55 5.43
N ALA A 192 12.49 14.43 5.49
CA ALA A 192 11.89 13.10 5.41
C ALA A 192 10.94 12.82 6.58
N VAL A 193 11.34 13.18 7.81
CA VAL A 193 10.49 13.06 9.00
C VAL A 193 9.25 13.94 8.88
N ILE A 194 9.40 15.22 8.48
CA ILE A 194 8.26 16.12 8.25
C ILE A 194 7.31 15.53 7.21
N ARG A 195 7.82 15.03 6.09
CA ARG A 195 7.01 14.42 5.03
C ARG A 195 6.23 13.21 5.53
N ILE A 196 6.84 12.35 6.33
CA ILE A 196 6.18 11.16 6.90
C ILE A 196 5.09 11.59 7.88
N ALA A 197 5.38 12.53 8.79
CA ALA A 197 4.41 13.04 9.76
C ALA A 197 3.20 13.68 9.08
N VAL A 198 3.43 14.55 8.09
CA VAL A 198 2.36 15.17 7.29
C VAL A 198 1.54 14.11 6.56
N THR A 199 2.19 13.09 5.97
CA THR A 199 1.45 12.03 5.26
C THR A 199 0.56 11.21 6.18
N ASN A 200 0.98 10.98 7.42
CA ASN A 200 0.27 10.16 8.39
C ASN A 200 -0.90 10.90 9.05
N LEU A 201 -0.69 12.16 9.44
CA LEU A 201 -1.69 12.97 10.14
C LEU A 201 -2.60 13.75 9.17
N GLU A 202 -2.02 14.26 8.09
CA GLU A 202 -2.64 15.26 7.23
C GLU A 202 -2.65 14.80 5.78
N LYS A 203 -3.49 13.82 5.46
CA LYS A 203 -3.55 13.22 4.11
C LYS A 203 -3.88 14.21 3.00
N ASN A 204 -4.67 15.24 3.31
CA ASN A 204 -5.13 16.25 2.35
C ASN A 204 -4.24 17.49 2.31
N ALA A 205 -3.21 17.58 3.16
CA ALA A 205 -2.30 18.71 3.16
C ALA A 205 -1.46 18.76 1.88
N LEU A 206 -1.38 19.96 1.28
CA LEU A 206 -0.45 20.20 0.19
C LEU A 206 0.92 20.53 0.76
N ARG A 207 1.97 20.07 0.10
CA ARG A 207 3.33 20.19 0.61
C ARG A 207 4.35 20.32 -0.50
N MET A 208 5.41 21.09 -0.23
CA MET A 208 6.52 21.24 -1.17
C MET A 208 7.85 21.57 -0.46
N ASP A 209 8.93 21.13 -1.06
CA ASP A 209 10.26 21.62 -0.75
C ASP A 209 10.43 22.99 -1.41
N LYS A 210 10.78 24.01 -0.62
CA LYS A 210 10.98 25.39 -1.11
C LYS A 210 12.46 25.69 -1.34
N SER A 211 13.31 25.34 -0.38
CA SER A 211 14.76 25.49 -0.43
C SER A 211 15.43 24.34 0.34
N GLU A 212 16.73 24.34 0.50
CA GLU A 212 17.44 23.34 1.31
C GLU A 212 17.03 23.38 2.79
N SER A 213 16.75 24.58 3.33
CA SER A 213 16.36 24.83 4.71
C SER A 213 14.84 24.88 4.93
N ASP A 214 14.04 25.03 3.87
CA ASP A 214 12.62 25.34 3.99
C ASP A 214 11.73 24.23 3.42
N TYR A 215 10.70 23.88 4.19
CA TYR A 215 9.63 22.97 3.78
C TYR A 215 8.27 23.60 4.06
N VAL A 216 7.38 23.60 3.07
CA VAL A 216 6.10 24.29 3.14
C VAL A 216 4.98 23.27 3.18
N VAL A 217 4.02 23.50 4.08
CA VAL A 217 2.80 22.72 4.20
C VAL A 217 1.60 23.66 4.23
N LEU A 218 0.61 23.42 3.40
CA LEU A 218 -0.69 24.06 3.48
C LEU A 218 -1.67 23.10 4.15
N LEU A 219 -2.12 23.46 5.35
CA LEU A 219 -3.18 22.75 6.05
C LEU A 219 -4.54 23.32 5.69
N THR A 220 -5.54 22.44 5.61
CA THR A 220 -6.92 22.82 5.28
C THR A 220 -7.89 22.14 6.25
N GLY A 221 -8.96 22.82 6.64
CA GLY A 221 -10.02 22.31 7.51
C GLY A 221 -10.22 23.13 8.78
N ASP A 222 -11.00 22.60 9.69
CA ASP A 222 -11.30 23.20 10.97
C ASP A 222 -10.22 22.88 12.02
N THR A 223 -10.24 23.58 13.15
CA THR A 223 -9.29 23.38 14.28
C THR A 223 -7.82 23.38 13.87
N LEU A 224 -7.46 24.26 12.92
CA LEU A 224 -6.10 24.32 12.33
C LEU A 224 -5.01 24.43 13.40
N ARG A 225 -5.24 25.21 14.48
CA ARG A 225 -4.24 25.41 15.54
C ARG A 225 -3.90 24.11 16.28
N GLU A 226 -4.91 23.35 16.68
CA GLU A 226 -4.72 22.06 17.36
C GLU A 226 -4.00 21.04 16.46
N ARG A 227 -4.33 21.07 15.17
CA ARG A 227 -3.71 20.18 14.18
C ARG A 227 -2.25 20.57 13.90
N VAL A 228 -1.94 21.88 13.88
CA VAL A 228 -0.56 22.37 13.80
C VAL A 228 0.24 21.87 15.00
N GLU A 229 -0.28 22.03 16.20
CA GLU A 229 0.39 21.60 17.44
C GLU A 229 0.63 20.08 17.44
N ALA A 230 -0.39 19.28 17.13
CA ALA A 230 -0.27 17.82 17.03
C ALA A 230 0.77 17.38 15.98
N LEU A 231 0.79 18.05 14.82
CA LEU A 231 1.76 17.76 13.76
C LEU A 231 3.18 18.09 14.20
N VAL A 232 3.39 19.23 14.84
CA VAL A 232 4.71 19.65 15.34
C VAL A 232 5.19 18.73 16.45
N ASP A 233 4.32 18.33 17.37
CA ASP A 233 4.67 17.38 18.45
C ASP A 233 5.08 16.02 17.88
N MET A 234 4.36 15.51 16.87
CA MET A 234 4.75 14.28 16.18
C MET A 234 6.11 14.41 15.49
N ILE A 235 6.38 15.52 14.82
CA ILE A 235 7.66 15.74 14.14
C ILE A 235 8.78 15.77 15.17
N ARG A 236 8.61 16.53 16.25
CA ARG A 236 9.62 16.68 17.30
C ARG A 236 9.95 15.40 18.03
N SER A 237 8.95 14.58 18.30
CA SER A 237 9.15 13.27 18.96
C SER A 237 9.95 12.28 18.11
N ASN A 238 10.03 12.50 16.79
CA ASN A 238 10.74 11.64 15.85
C ASN A 238 12.08 12.23 15.36
N LEU A 239 12.45 13.44 15.81
CA LEU A 239 13.73 14.08 15.46
C LEU A 239 14.75 13.95 16.59
N PRO A 240 16.05 13.78 16.28
CA PRO A 240 17.12 13.91 17.27
C PRO A 240 17.12 15.32 17.90
N GLU A 241 17.49 15.42 19.18
CA GLU A 241 17.45 16.68 19.94
C GLU A 241 18.21 17.82 19.26
N ALA A 242 19.42 17.54 18.76
CA ALA A 242 20.25 18.54 18.05
C ALA A 242 19.57 19.09 16.77
N VAL A 243 18.81 18.27 16.06
CA VAL A 243 18.06 18.70 14.86
C VAL A 243 16.80 19.45 15.25
N ASN A 244 16.15 18.99 16.32
CA ASN A 244 14.95 19.60 16.87
C ASN A 244 15.22 21.03 17.38
N ASP A 245 16.41 21.30 17.91
CA ASP A 245 16.82 22.62 18.37
C ASP A 245 17.00 23.64 17.25
N SER A 246 17.32 23.18 16.06
CA SER A 246 17.47 24.03 14.87
C SER A 246 16.21 24.17 14.01
N LEU A 247 15.14 23.43 14.33
CA LEU A 247 13.89 23.44 13.55
C LEU A 247 12.89 24.43 14.15
N TYR A 248 12.49 25.42 13.37
CA TYR A 248 11.45 26.40 13.69
C TYR A 248 10.24 26.22 12.76
N VAL A 249 9.06 26.52 13.28
CA VAL A 249 7.82 26.43 12.54
C VAL A 249 7.11 27.77 12.58
N TYR A 250 6.93 28.39 11.42
CA TYR A 250 6.25 29.64 11.25
C TYR A 250 4.89 29.41 10.60
N VAL A 251 3.83 29.91 11.22
CA VAL A 251 2.45 29.68 10.79
C VAL A 251 1.83 31.01 10.40
N GLY A 252 1.40 31.12 9.15
CA GLY A 252 0.72 32.30 8.63
C GLY A 252 -0.71 32.42 9.17
N ASN A 253 -1.37 33.53 8.85
CA ASN A 253 -2.76 33.74 9.22
C ASN A 253 -3.68 32.72 8.55
N THR A 254 -4.82 32.45 9.20
CA THR A 254 -5.87 31.60 8.63
C THR A 254 -6.62 32.37 7.54
N VAL A 255 -6.82 31.74 6.39
CA VAL A 255 -7.53 32.27 5.24
C VAL A 255 -8.60 31.29 4.75
N THR A 256 -9.61 31.81 4.05
CA THR A 256 -10.73 31.00 3.53
C THR A 256 -10.77 30.97 2.01
N ARG A 257 -10.02 31.83 1.34
CA ARG A 257 -9.96 31.93 -0.12
C ARG A 257 -8.60 31.44 -0.60
N LEU A 258 -8.59 30.71 -1.72
CA LEU A 258 -7.35 30.19 -2.31
C LEU A 258 -6.37 31.31 -2.72
N MET A 259 -6.90 32.44 -3.19
CA MET A 259 -6.10 33.62 -3.54
C MET A 259 -5.35 34.21 -2.33
N ASP A 260 -5.91 34.08 -1.11
CA ASP A 260 -5.34 34.65 0.10
C ASP A 260 -4.24 33.75 0.71
N VAL A 261 -4.06 32.55 0.20
CA VAL A 261 -2.96 31.63 0.60
C VAL A 261 -1.60 32.31 0.43
N ALA A 262 -1.47 33.15 -0.58
CA ALA A 262 -0.30 33.97 -0.79
C ALA A 262 -0.01 34.92 0.36
N ASN A 263 -1.05 35.56 0.94
CA ASN A 263 -0.89 36.43 2.10
C ASN A 263 -0.49 35.62 3.35
N SER A 264 -1.11 34.44 3.54
CA SER A 264 -0.71 33.53 4.63
C SER A 264 0.75 33.10 4.51
N TRP A 265 1.24 32.86 3.29
CA TRP A 265 2.64 32.55 3.02
C TRP A 265 3.56 33.74 3.35
N ASP A 266 3.24 34.94 2.86
CA ASP A 266 4.03 36.13 3.11
C ASP A 266 4.12 36.46 4.62
N ASN A 267 3.00 36.27 5.33
CA ASN A 267 2.95 36.43 6.78
C ASN A 267 3.80 35.38 7.51
N ALA A 268 3.79 34.12 7.10
CA ALA A 268 4.67 33.10 7.65
C ALA A 268 6.16 33.43 7.39
N CYS A 269 6.50 33.89 6.18
CA CYS A 269 7.86 34.27 5.83
C CYS A 269 8.34 35.51 6.64
N SER A 270 7.45 36.48 6.89
CA SER A 270 7.80 37.69 7.67
C SER A 270 8.23 37.35 9.10
N LEU A 271 7.66 36.27 9.67
CA LEU A 271 8.02 35.85 11.03
C LEU A 271 9.48 35.40 11.16
N ILE A 272 10.11 34.90 10.10
CA ILE A 272 11.56 34.57 10.11
C ILE A 272 12.38 35.82 10.44
N TYR A 273 12.00 37.00 9.90
CA TYR A 273 12.73 38.25 10.13
C TYR A 273 12.35 38.90 11.45
N ILE A 274 11.13 38.73 11.94
CA ILE A 274 10.65 39.31 13.19
C ILE A 274 11.16 38.50 14.39
N GLN A 275 11.12 37.17 14.30
CA GLN A 275 11.55 36.24 15.34
C GLN A 275 12.41 35.12 14.76
N PRO A 276 13.64 35.38 14.36
CA PRO A 276 14.44 34.41 13.62
C PRO A 276 14.80 33.15 14.42
N SER A 277 14.87 33.23 15.75
CA SER A 277 15.22 32.09 16.62
C SER A 277 14.52 32.25 17.97
N PRO A 278 13.19 31.99 18.04
CA PRO A 278 12.45 32.18 19.29
C PRO A 278 12.96 31.18 20.35
N ARG A 279 13.43 31.73 21.49
CA ARG A 279 14.05 30.93 22.57
C ARG A 279 13.06 30.06 23.30
N ASP A 280 11.82 30.54 23.47
CA ASP A 280 10.83 29.90 24.34
C ASP A 280 9.76 29.07 23.56
N THR A 281 9.52 29.41 22.28
CA THR A 281 8.50 28.75 21.48
C THR A 281 9.05 28.39 20.10
N LYS A 282 9.02 27.12 19.77
CA LYS A 282 9.48 26.64 18.44
C LYS A 282 8.41 26.74 17.36
N VAL A 283 7.18 27.15 17.70
CA VAL A 283 6.07 27.44 16.79
C VAL A 283 5.68 28.90 16.97
N VAL A 284 5.78 29.66 15.92
CA VAL A 284 5.43 31.09 15.90
C VAL A 284 4.21 31.25 15.00
N TYR A 285 3.16 31.85 15.56
CA TYR A 285 1.93 32.15 14.82
C TYR A 285 1.91 33.63 14.43
N TYR A 286 1.51 33.93 13.22
CA TYR A 286 1.25 35.29 12.80
C TYR A 286 0.04 35.86 13.54
N GLN A 287 0.21 37.02 14.22
CA GLN A 287 -0.86 37.73 14.92
C GLN A 287 -0.97 39.13 14.34
N GLU A 288 -2.12 39.41 13.78
CA GLU A 288 -2.39 40.68 13.06
C GLU A 288 -2.19 41.94 13.97
N ASN A 289 -2.37 41.80 15.30
CA ASN A 289 -2.33 42.87 16.27
C ASN A 289 -0.94 43.09 16.95
N GLU A 290 0.00 42.18 16.75
CA GLU A 290 1.34 42.27 17.36
C GLU A 290 2.41 42.75 16.38
N ASN A 291 2.03 43.21 15.21
CA ASN A 291 2.97 43.70 14.20
C ASN A 291 3.74 44.88 14.76
N PRO A 292 5.10 44.81 14.82
CA PRO A 292 5.89 46.00 15.08
C PRO A 292 5.56 46.99 13.98
N LYS A 293 5.49 48.27 14.38
CA LYS A 293 5.16 49.42 13.53
C LYS A 293 6.06 49.60 12.27
N TYR A 294 6.83 48.59 11.91
CA TYR A 294 7.81 48.61 10.82
C TYR A 294 7.59 47.45 9.84
N THR A 295 6.39 47.32 9.25
CA THR A 295 6.22 46.50 8.06
C THR A 295 6.85 47.24 6.89
N VAL A 296 7.94 46.67 6.37
CA VAL A 296 8.44 47.07 5.05
C VAL A 296 7.45 46.58 4.03
N THR A 297 6.64 47.48 3.50
CA THR A 297 5.66 47.12 2.48
C THR A 297 6.40 46.89 1.16
N TYR A 298 6.39 45.65 0.69
CA TYR A 298 6.96 45.26 -0.61
C TYR A 298 5.85 44.71 -1.51
N PRO A 299 5.15 45.60 -2.24
CA PRO A 299 4.06 45.18 -3.09
C PRO A 299 4.52 44.19 -4.15
N ARG A 300 3.78 43.12 -4.36
CA ARG A 300 4.12 42.03 -5.30
C ARG A 300 4.29 42.50 -6.73
N ASP A 301 3.52 43.47 -7.15
CA ASP A 301 3.64 44.08 -8.48
C ASP A 301 5.00 44.79 -8.64
N MET A 302 5.48 45.44 -7.60
CA MET A 302 6.83 46.03 -7.59
C MET A 302 7.92 44.94 -7.60
N GLN A 303 7.76 43.88 -6.86
CA GLN A 303 8.67 42.75 -6.86
C GLN A 303 8.79 42.12 -8.27
N ASN A 304 7.65 41.86 -8.91
CA ASN A 304 7.63 41.30 -10.25
C ASN A 304 8.24 42.22 -11.30
N ARG A 305 8.05 43.53 -11.16
CA ARG A 305 8.70 44.53 -12.03
C ARG A 305 10.20 44.56 -11.81
N LEU A 306 10.64 44.60 -10.55
CA LEU A 306 12.06 44.59 -10.19
C LEU A 306 12.77 43.35 -10.78
N ILE A 307 12.19 42.16 -10.57
CA ILE A 307 12.71 40.91 -11.16
C ILE A 307 12.83 41.03 -12.68
N ARG A 308 11.84 41.58 -13.35
CA ARG A 308 11.84 41.75 -14.81
C ARG A 308 12.91 42.69 -15.29
N TYR A 309 13.12 43.83 -14.60
CA TYR A 309 14.18 44.80 -14.94
C TYR A 309 15.57 44.18 -14.73
N VAL A 310 15.78 43.47 -13.62
CA VAL A 310 17.03 42.77 -13.34
C VAL A 310 17.29 41.68 -14.39
N MET A 311 16.30 40.88 -14.75
CA MET A 311 16.46 39.85 -15.77
C MET A 311 16.75 40.40 -17.17
N ASN A 312 16.27 41.60 -17.47
CA ASN A 312 16.54 42.30 -18.72
C ASN A 312 17.81 43.16 -18.70
N ALA A 313 18.57 43.13 -17.58
CA ALA A 313 19.74 43.94 -17.36
C ALA A 313 19.46 45.47 -17.53
N ASP A 314 18.23 45.89 -17.18
CA ASP A 314 17.80 47.28 -17.23
C ASP A 314 18.16 47.94 -15.88
N GLU A 315 19.32 48.60 -15.84
CA GLU A 315 19.84 49.28 -14.63
C GLU A 315 18.96 50.46 -14.23
N GLU A 316 18.51 51.28 -15.21
CA GLU A 316 17.68 52.48 -14.95
C GLU A 316 16.33 52.08 -14.35
N GLY A 317 15.64 51.13 -14.97
CA GLY A 317 14.36 50.57 -14.47
C GLY A 317 14.52 49.93 -13.09
N THR A 318 15.63 49.24 -12.85
CA THR A 318 15.95 48.62 -11.53
C THR A 318 16.14 49.69 -10.47
N GLN A 319 16.89 50.71 -10.75
CA GLN A 319 17.16 51.82 -9.81
C GLN A 319 15.88 52.62 -9.52
N GLU A 320 15.05 52.88 -10.53
CA GLU A 320 13.78 53.57 -10.33
C GLU A 320 12.83 52.79 -9.44
N GLN A 321 12.73 51.47 -9.61
CA GLN A 321 11.89 50.61 -8.73
C GLN A 321 12.43 50.55 -7.31
N LEU A 322 13.74 50.50 -7.09
CA LEU A 322 14.35 50.54 -5.78
C LEU A 322 14.08 51.91 -5.08
N ASN A 323 14.17 53.02 -5.81
CA ASN A 323 13.84 54.32 -5.28
C ASN A 323 12.36 54.43 -4.88
N ARG A 324 11.45 53.95 -5.71
CA ARG A 324 10.00 53.91 -5.38
C ARG A 324 9.73 53.07 -4.15
N LEU A 325 10.38 51.89 -4.00
CA LEU A 325 10.28 51.06 -2.79
C LEU A 325 10.74 51.80 -1.54
N THR A 326 11.86 52.53 -1.66
CA THR A 326 12.41 53.30 -0.57
C THR A 326 11.49 54.48 -0.17
N GLU A 327 10.85 55.14 -1.15
CA GLU A 327 9.88 56.20 -0.91
C GLU A 327 8.58 55.68 -0.27
N CYS A 328 8.04 54.54 -0.75
CA CYS A 328 6.87 53.92 -0.13
C CYS A 328 7.13 53.59 1.35
N ASN A 329 8.26 52.98 1.65
CA ASN A 329 8.61 52.62 3.03
C ASN A 329 9.04 53.80 3.89
N ARG A 330 9.46 54.93 3.29
CA ARG A 330 9.80 56.16 4.01
C ARG A 330 8.55 56.92 4.44
N ASN A 331 7.49 56.93 3.61
CA ASN A 331 6.24 57.61 3.90
C ASN A 331 5.40 56.89 4.97
N GLU A 332 5.62 55.57 5.19
CA GLU A 332 5.00 54.83 6.27
C GLU A 332 5.68 55.00 7.63
N ARG A 333 6.85 55.68 7.68
CA ARG A 333 7.58 56.00 8.92
C ARG A 333 7.20 57.36 9.53
N GLY A 334 6.33 58.12 8.92
CA GLY A 334 5.76 59.39 9.43
C GLY A 334 4.40 59.16 10.00
#